data_4936a5b8b3055a6b9db3d5295648a9c5
#
_entry.id   4936a5b8b3055a6b9db3d5295648a9c5
#
_cell.length_a   1.000
_cell.length_b   1.000
_cell.length_c   1.000
_cell.angle_alpha   90.00
_cell.angle_beta   90.00
_cell.angle_gamma   90.00
#
_symmetry.space_group_name_H-M   'P 1'
#
loop_
_entity.id
_entity.type
_entity.pdbx_description
1 polymer ?
#
loop_
_entity_poly.entity_id
_entity_poly.type
_entity_poly.pdbx_seq_one_letter_code
_entity_poly.pdbx_strand_id
1 'polypeptide(L)'
;MKKIQVLLLLIMTCLGKPNPLSAQAKEYTLQDNYSGTNLEYIARDYISLLPGFSYTPSDGNTFHAQIDPALLFPPTDNTIDPTSGGMVGSIPGEFRVNPIGAATYTLPIDCPEGINNVQPKISLVYNSNGGNGYLGWGWSLSASSAITRTGSTLHHDGEISEIKLDNTDNYILDGQRLFLLSGTPENPNKEFKTEIENYSQIKTKVNPQMYFEVITKEGTKLEYGSTDDSRMDAIDQNRRLAWLLKRATDRNGNYILYNYDKFPEELTGEVRLHSIQY
;
A
#
# COMPACT_ATOMS: atom_id res chain seq x y z
N MET A 1 -10.04 3.66 28.09
CA MET A 1 -9.81 4.47 26.88
C MET A 1 -10.74 3.96 25.79
N LYS A 2 -11.73 4.74 25.38
CA LYS A 2 -12.78 4.32 24.44
C LYS A 2 -12.26 4.47 23.00
N LYS A 3 -12.22 3.36 22.24
CA LYS A 3 -12.01 3.40 20.80
C LYS A 3 -13.31 3.89 20.14
N ILE A 4 -13.23 5.01 19.43
CA ILE A 4 -14.31 5.53 18.60
C ILE A 4 -14.20 4.84 17.24
N GLN A 5 -15.10 3.91 16.95
CA GLN A 5 -15.35 3.45 15.59
C GLN A 5 -16.25 4.47 14.91
N VAL A 6 -15.79 5.02 13.79
CA VAL A 6 -16.59 5.92 12.96
C VAL A 6 -17.59 5.07 12.18
N LEU A 7 -18.83 5.07 12.67
CA LEU A 7 -19.98 4.50 11.96
C LEU A 7 -20.47 5.57 10.99
N LEU A 8 -20.33 5.34 9.70
CA LEU A 8 -20.91 6.22 8.68
C LEU A 8 -22.43 5.99 8.64
N LEU A 9 -23.17 6.78 9.41
CA LEU A 9 -24.64 6.79 9.41
C LEU A 9 -25.13 7.72 8.30
N LEU A 10 -25.59 7.16 7.20
CA LEU A 10 -26.28 7.93 6.17
C LEU A 10 -27.71 8.25 6.69
N ILE A 11 -27.93 9.45 7.23
CA ILE A 11 -29.25 9.91 7.63
C ILE A 11 -29.94 10.47 6.39
N MET A 12 -30.90 9.72 5.86
CA MET A 12 -31.83 10.18 4.86
C MET A 12 -33.15 10.54 5.57
N THR A 13 -33.37 11.83 5.84
CA THR A 13 -34.65 12.33 6.34
C THR A 13 -35.64 12.46 5.19
N CYS A 14 -36.53 11.47 5.03
CA CYS A 14 -37.76 11.63 4.29
C CYS A 14 -38.97 11.63 5.25
N LEU A 15 -39.70 12.73 5.31
CA LEU A 15 -41.02 12.84 5.91
C LEU A 15 -42.04 12.05 5.06
N GLY A 16 -42.43 10.89 5.54
CA GLY A 16 -43.51 10.07 4.96
C GLY A 16 -43.51 8.70 5.63
N LYS A 17 -44.65 8.24 6.14
CA LYS A 17 -45.00 6.97 6.81
C LYS A 17 -43.90 5.95 7.04
N PRO A 18 -43.74 5.30 8.19
CA PRO A 18 -42.67 4.35 8.45
C PRO A 18 -42.81 3.15 7.52
N ASN A 19 -42.03 3.15 6.46
CA ASN A 19 -41.71 1.92 5.74
C ASN A 19 -40.84 1.04 6.64
N PRO A 20 -40.97 -0.30 6.59
CA PRO A 20 -40.06 -1.18 7.28
C PRO A 20 -38.63 -0.75 6.93
N LEU A 21 -37.80 -0.53 7.96
CA LEU A 21 -36.40 -0.23 7.77
C LEU A 21 -35.74 -1.50 7.19
N SER A 22 -35.66 -1.57 5.87
CA SER A 22 -34.88 -2.60 5.18
C SER A 22 -33.47 -2.06 4.95
N ALA A 23 -32.48 -2.74 5.49
CA ALA A 23 -31.10 -2.40 5.31
C ALA A 23 -30.38 -3.57 4.63
N GLN A 24 -29.58 -3.25 3.59
CA GLN A 24 -28.77 -4.22 2.86
C GLN A 24 -27.30 -3.84 3.00
N ALA A 25 -26.44 -4.80 3.36
CA ALA A 25 -25.01 -4.59 3.51
C ALA A 25 -24.22 -5.86 3.21
N LYS A 26 -22.91 -5.72 3.09
CA LYS A 26 -22.00 -6.85 2.98
C LYS A 26 -22.03 -7.69 4.27
N GLU A 27 -22.05 -7.01 5.40
CA GLU A 27 -22.04 -7.61 6.73
C GLU A 27 -22.74 -6.70 7.75
N TYR A 28 -23.34 -7.30 8.78
CA TYR A 28 -23.95 -6.59 9.91
C TYR A 28 -23.42 -7.11 11.23
N THR A 29 -23.28 -6.16 12.16
CA THR A 29 -23.02 -6.45 13.58
C THR A 29 -24.08 -5.73 14.41
N LEU A 30 -24.97 -6.45 15.08
CA LEU A 30 -26.09 -5.93 15.84
C LEU A 30 -25.83 -6.12 17.34
N GLN A 31 -25.91 -5.04 18.12
CA GLN A 31 -25.63 -5.04 19.56
C GLN A 31 -26.73 -4.34 20.39
N ASP A 32 -27.58 -3.55 19.75
CA ASP A 32 -28.56 -2.73 20.45
C ASP A 32 -29.86 -3.47 20.76
N ASN A 33 -30.70 -2.87 21.62
CA ASN A 33 -32.03 -3.34 21.95
C ASN A 33 -33.05 -2.63 21.03
N TYR A 34 -33.87 -3.42 20.36
CA TYR A 34 -34.91 -2.92 19.45
C TYR A 34 -36.31 -3.32 19.94
N SER A 35 -37.26 -2.44 19.73
CA SER A 35 -38.68 -2.71 20.10
C SER A 35 -39.63 -1.98 19.16
N GLY A 36 -40.77 -2.59 18.86
CA GLY A 36 -41.94 -1.93 18.29
C GLY A 36 -41.86 -1.56 16.81
N THR A 37 -40.88 -2.05 16.06
CA THR A 37 -40.75 -1.80 14.61
C THR A 37 -40.43 -3.06 13.84
N ASN A 38 -40.87 -3.11 12.56
CA ASN A 38 -40.37 -4.15 11.64
C ASN A 38 -38.91 -3.85 11.28
N LEU A 39 -38.05 -4.84 11.47
CA LEU A 39 -36.64 -4.74 11.14
C LEU A 39 -36.29 -5.88 10.18
N GLU A 40 -35.70 -5.52 9.06
CA GLU A 40 -35.21 -6.46 8.08
C GLU A 40 -33.73 -6.14 7.78
N TYR A 41 -32.87 -7.14 7.96
CA TYR A 41 -31.43 -7.08 7.62
C TYR A 41 -31.10 -8.18 6.63
N ILE A 42 -30.59 -7.80 5.48
CA ILE A 42 -30.12 -8.74 4.46
C ILE A 42 -28.63 -8.49 4.27
N ALA A 43 -27.79 -9.49 4.60
CA ALA A 43 -26.36 -9.41 4.41
C ALA A 43 -25.92 -10.41 3.33
N ARG A 44 -24.84 -10.11 2.62
CA ARG A 44 -24.22 -11.05 1.68
C ARG A 44 -23.39 -12.10 2.41
N ASP A 45 -22.57 -11.70 3.36
CA ASP A 45 -21.55 -12.55 3.93
C ASP A 45 -21.94 -13.09 5.31
N TYR A 46 -22.28 -12.22 6.27
CA TYR A 46 -22.73 -12.64 7.60
C TYR A 46 -23.51 -11.57 8.37
N ILE A 47 -24.26 -12.01 9.38
CA ILE A 47 -24.92 -11.17 10.38
C ILE A 47 -24.47 -11.69 11.76
N SER A 48 -23.84 -10.83 12.54
CA SER A 48 -23.43 -11.15 13.92
C SER A 48 -24.38 -10.48 14.91
N LEU A 49 -24.95 -11.27 15.81
CA LEU A 49 -25.68 -10.77 16.97
C LEU A 49 -24.76 -10.83 18.19
N LEU A 50 -24.36 -9.67 18.70
CA LEU A 50 -23.45 -9.60 19.85
C LEU A 50 -24.20 -9.71 21.19
N PRO A 51 -23.52 -10.08 22.28
CA PRO A 51 -24.09 -10.03 23.62
C PRO A 51 -24.64 -8.62 23.91
N GLY A 52 -25.92 -8.55 24.33
CA GLY A 52 -26.65 -7.30 24.54
C GLY A 52 -27.66 -7.00 23.43
N PHE A 53 -27.63 -7.70 22.31
CA PHE A 53 -28.70 -7.61 21.31
C PHE A 53 -29.98 -8.22 21.87
N SER A 54 -31.10 -7.49 21.75
CA SER A 54 -32.44 -8.03 21.96
C SER A 54 -33.43 -7.38 21.01
N TYR A 55 -34.45 -8.14 20.64
CA TYR A 55 -35.61 -7.64 19.91
C TYR A 55 -36.90 -8.01 20.65
N THR A 56 -37.70 -7.01 20.99
CA THR A 56 -38.98 -7.19 21.62
C THR A 56 -40.10 -6.87 20.62
N PRO A 57 -40.79 -7.88 20.07
CA PRO A 57 -41.89 -7.64 19.15
C PRO A 57 -43.03 -6.93 19.81
N SER A 58 -43.67 -6.01 19.12
CA SER A 58 -45.01 -5.53 19.41
C SER A 58 -45.98 -6.11 18.38
N ASP A 59 -47.30 -6.06 18.64
CA ASP A 59 -48.31 -6.69 17.80
C ASP A 59 -48.09 -6.38 16.30
N GLY A 60 -47.87 -7.42 15.53
CA GLY A 60 -47.69 -7.36 14.07
C GLY A 60 -46.29 -6.96 13.56
N ASN A 61 -45.33 -6.73 14.44
CA ASN A 61 -43.93 -6.42 14.04
C ASN A 61 -43.03 -7.65 14.08
N THR A 62 -42.09 -7.69 13.19
CA THR A 62 -41.15 -8.82 13.02
C THR A 62 -39.72 -8.33 12.93
N PHE A 63 -38.80 -9.19 13.39
CA PHE A 63 -37.38 -9.09 13.08
C PHE A 63 -37.02 -10.18 12.07
N HIS A 64 -36.47 -9.78 10.94
CA HIS A 64 -36.02 -10.68 9.89
C HIS A 64 -34.53 -10.41 9.60
N ALA A 65 -33.71 -11.46 9.68
CA ALA A 65 -32.30 -11.40 9.33
C ALA A 65 -32.02 -12.55 8.36
N GLN A 66 -31.48 -12.21 7.18
CA GLN A 66 -31.23 -13.18 6.10
C GLN A 66 -29.83 -12.97 5.53
N ILE A 67 -29.17 -14.09 5.22
CA ILE A 67 -27.97 -14.11 4.39
C ILE A 67 -28.38 -14.44 2.97
N ASP A 68 -28.07 -13.53 2.05
CA ASP A 68 -28.27 -13.76 0.61
C ASP A 68 -26.90 -13.64 -0.11
N PRO A 69 -26.25 -14.76 -0.40
CA PRO A 69 -24.96 -14.76 -1.12
C PRO A 69 -25.04 -14.18 -2.54
N ALA A 70 -26.26 -14.16 -3.12
CA ALA A 70 -26.49 -13.57 -4.43
C ALA A 70 -26.73 -12.06 -4.40
N LEU A 71 -26.72 -11.46 -3.20
CA LEU A 71 -26.89 -10.02 -3.04
C LEU A 71 -25.75 -9.29 -3.73
N LEU A 72 -26.06 -8.73 -4.88
CA LEU A 72 -25.15 -7.86 -5.61
C LEU A 72 -25.34 -6.45 -5.05
N PHE A 73 -24.30 -5.92 -4.39
CA PHE A 73 -24.29 -4.48 -4.16
C PHE A 73 -24.13 -3.82 -5.52
N PRO A 74 -25.08 -2.97 -5.95
CA PRO A 74 -24.81 -2.20 -7.13
C PRO A 74 -23.49 -1.45 -6.87
N PRO A 75 -22.58 -1.43 -7.83
CA PRO A 75 -21.45 -0.51 -7.76
C PRO A 75 -22.07 0.85 -7.49
N THR A 76 -21.55 1.58 -6.49
CA THR A 76 -22.02 2.92 -6.12
C THR A 76 -22.26 3.71 -7.39
N ASP A 77 -23.49 3.86 -7.72
CA ASP A 77 -24.18 4.54 -8.82
C ASP A 77 -23.28 5.20 -9.88
N ASN A 78 -22.62 4.36 -10.67
CA ASN A 78 -22.30 4.62 -12.04
C ASN A 78 -23.01 3.53 -12.84
N THR A 79 -24.33 3.54 -12.84
CA THR A 79 -25.12 2.76 -13.82
C THR A 79 -24.79 3.32 -15.18
N ILE A 80 -23.77 2.74 -15.79
CA ILE A 80 -23.54 2.87 -17.21
C ILE A 80 -24.71 2.10 -17.83
N ASP A 81 -25.73 2.85 -18.24
CA ASP A 81 -26.82 2.29 -19.03
C ASP A 81 -26.22 1.69 -20.30
N PRO A 82 -26.17 0.35 -20.45
CA PRO A 82 -25.58 -0.27 -21.61
C PRO A 82 -26.33 0.08 -22.91
N THR A 83 -27.52 0.71 -22.80
CA THR A 83 -28.32 1.17 -23.97
C THR A 83 -27.98 2.61 -24.38
N SER A 84 -27.22 3.36 -23.56
CA SER A 84 -26.87 4.76 -23.86
C SER A 84 -25.70 4.90 -24.85
N GLY A 85 -25.15 3.81 -25.39
CA GLY A 85 -24.15 3.86 -26.46
C GLY A 85 -22.79 4.49 -26.05
N GLY A 86 -22.61 4.80 -24.78
CA GLY A 86 -21.33 5.21 -24.24
C GLY A 86 -20.38 4.01 -24.24
N MET A 87 -19.24 4.12 -24.92
CA MET A 87 -18.18 3.12 -24.74
C MET A 87 -17.78 3.10 -23.27
N VAL A 88 -18.01 1.96 -22.62
CA VAL A 88 -17.46 1.71 -21.29
C VAL A 88 -15.95 1.86 -21.42
N GLY A 89 -15.36 2.83 -20.73
CA GLY A 89 -13.92 3.02 -20.72
C GLY A 89 -13.23 1.74 -20.25
N SER A 90 -12.32 1.20 -21.04
CA SER A 90 -11.46 0.11 -20.59
C SER A 90 -10.44 0.68 -19.61
N ILE A 91 -10.29 0.04 -18.47
CA ILE A 91 -9.17 0.32 -17.56
C ILE A 91 -7.91 -0.22 -18.23
N PRO A 92 -6.91 0.62 -18.56
CA PRO A 92 -5.68 0.15 -19.20
C PRO A 92 -4.91 -0.70 -18.20
N GLY A 93 -4.91 -2.02 -18.40
CA GLY A 93 -4.16 -2.97 -17.59
C GLY A 93 -3.35 -3.89 -18.49
N GLU A 94 -2.17 -4.29 -18.03
CA GLU A 94 -1.30 -5.20 -18.75
C GLU A 94 -1.18 -6.52 -18.00
N PHE A 95 -1.60 -7.61 -18.66
CA PHE A 95 -1.42 -8.96 -18.16
C PHE A 95 -0.17 -9.59 -18.80
N ARG A 96 0.67 -10.21 -17.99
CA ARG A 96 1.84 -10.98 -18.44
C ARG A 96 2.01 -12.23 -17.60
N VAL A 97 2.70 -13.21 -18.18
CA VAL A 97 3.26 -14.33 -17.42
C VAL A 97 4.77 -14.13 -17.41
N ASN A 98 5.36 -14.06 -16.22
CA ASN A 98 6.80 -13.86 -16.09
C ASN A 98 7.57 -15.18 -16.40
N PRO A 99 8.90 -15.15 -16.58
CA PRO A 99 9.70 -16.31 -16.92
C PRO A 99 9.65 -17.47 -15.90
N ILE A 100 9.26 -17.20 -14.66
CA ILE A 100 9.09 -18.21 -13.61
C ILE A 100 7.64 -18.72 -13.50
N GLY A 101 6.78 -18.38 -14.48
CA GLY A 101 5.41 -18.87 -14.57
C GLY A 101 4.40 -18.11 -13.72
N ALA A 102 4.76 -17.05 -13.02
CA ALA A 102 3.79 -16.26 -12.25
C ALA A 102 2.95 -15.36 -13.18
N ALA A 103 1.65 -15.38 -12.97
CA ALA A 103 0.74 -14.41 -13.58
C ALA A 103 0.93 -13.03 -12.93
N THR A 104 1.14 -12.01 -13.75
CA THR A 104 1.27 -10.62 -13.31
C THR A 104 0.23 -9.76 -14.02
N TYR A 105 -0.32 -8.79 -13.28
CA TYR A 105 -1.23 -7.81 -13.83
C TYR A 105 -0.82 -6.43 -13.33
N THR A 106 -0.61 -5.49 -14.23
CA THR A 106 -0.22 -4.13 -13.92
C THR A 106 -1.32 -3.17 -14.32
N LEU A 107 -1.82 -2.40 -13.37
CA LEU A 107 -2.84 -1.39 -13.55
C LEU A 107 -2.23 -0.01 -13.26
N PRO A 108 -1.92 0.80 -14.28
CA PRO A 108 -1.42 2.15 -14.08
C PRO A 108 -2.49 3.04 -13.45
N ILE A 109 -2.06 3.94 -12.57
CA ILE A 109 -2.89 4.99 -11.98
C ILE A 109 -2.48 6.30 -12.63
N ASP A 110 -3.41 6.92 -13.36
CA ASP A 110 -3.17 8.21 -14.00
C ASP A 110 -3.04 9.31 -12.94
N CYS A 111 -1.91 10.01 -13.00
CA CYS A 111 -1.66 11.18 -12.18
C CYS A 111 -1.76 12.43 -13.03
N PRO A 112 -2.23 13.57 -12.49
CA PRO A 112 -2.17 14.85 -13.18
C PRO A 112 -0.76 15.15 -13.69
N GLU A 113 -0.65 15.85 -14.81
CA GLU A 113 0.64 16.22 -15.38
C GLU A 113 1.39 17.19 -14.45
N GLY A 114 2.63 16.86 -14.13
CA GLY A 114 3.52 17.70 -13.35
C GLY A 114 4.31 18.67 -14.22
N ILE A 115 4.98 19.63 -13.59
CA ILE A 115 5.84 20.60 -14.28
C ILE A 115 6.98 19.85 -14.98
N ASN A 116 7.20 20.13 -16.27
CA ASN A 116 8.19 19.45 -17.10
C ASN A 116 8.06 17.91 -17.13
N ASN A 117 6.86 17.38 -17.08
CA ASN A 117 6.57 15.94 -17.00
C ASN A 117 7.18 15.26 -15.74
N VAL A 118 7.47 16.02 -14.68
CA VAL A 118 7.91 15.48 -13.40
C VAL A 118 6.67 15.08 -12.60
N GLN A 119 6.23 13.84 -12.80
CA GLN A 119 5.07 13.26 -12.13
C GLN A 119 5.38 11.83 -11.68
N PRO A 120 4.79 11.34 -10.60
CA PRO A 120 5.01 9.99 -10.13
C PRO A 120 4.39 8.97 -11.10
N LYS A 121 5.08 7.84 -11.32
CA LYS A 121 4.53 6.69 -12.02
C LYS A 121 4.00 5.71 -10.99
N ILE A 122 2.69 5.62 -10.88
CA ILE A 122 2.02 4.78 -9.89
C ILE A 122 1.28 3.65 -10.60
N SER A 123 1.40 2.44 -10.07
CA SER A 123 0.66 1.29 -10.58
C SER A 123 0.25 0.36 -9.44
N LEU A 124 -0.89 -0.27 -9.54
CA LEU A 124 -1.21 -1.47 -8.79
C LEU A 124 -0.65 -2.67 -9.55
N VAL A 125 0.10 -3.50 -8.87
CA VAL A 125 0.73 -4.69 -9.46
C VAL A 125 0.26 -5.92 -8.71
N TYR A 126 -0.31 -6.86 -9.45
CA TYR A 126 -0.61 -8.20 -8.98
C TYR A 126 0.48 -9.17 -9.41
N ASN A 127 0.87 -10.08 -8.52
CA ASN A 127 1.74 -11.19 -8.82
C ASN A 127 1.20 -12.44 -8.11
N SER A 128 0.89 -13.49 -8.88
CA SER A 128 0.32 -14.73 -8.33
C SER A 128 1.25 -15.46 -7.34
N ASN A 129 2.57 -15.20 -7.40
CA ASN A 129 3.56 -15.69 -6.45
C ASN A 129 3.86 -14.69 -5.32
N GLY A 130 3.15 -13.54 -5.30
CA GLY A 130 3.26 -12.53 -4.24
C GLY A 130 2.65 -13.01 -2.93
N GLY A 131 3.22 -12.57 -1.81
CA GLY A 131 2.66 -12.78 -0.49
C GLY A 131 1.48 -11.87 -0.17
N ASN A 132 1.01 -11.96 1.08
CA ASN A 132 0.00 -11.05 1.58
C ASN A 132 0.66 -9.70 1.93
N GLY A 133 0.38 -8.70 1.13
CA GLY A 133 0.81 -7.33 1.34
C GLY A 133 -0.32 -6.46 1.90
N TYR A 134 -0.04 -5.21 2.04
CA TYR A 134 -0.94 -4.19 2.58
C TYR A 134 -2.15 -3.89 1.66
N LEU A 135 -2.08 -4.27 0.38
CA LEU A 135 -3.22 -4.22 -0.55
C LEU A 135 -3.93 -5.58 -0.72
N GLY A 136 -3.55 -6.58 0.08
CA GLY A 136 -4.08 -7.93 0.00
C GLY A 136 -3.13 -8.91 -0.71
N TRP A 137 -3.57 -10.15 -0.85
CA TRP A 137 -2.75 -11.23 -1.39
C TRP A 137 -2.34 -10.98 -2.84
N GLY A 138 -1.04 -11.01 -3.09
CA GLY A 138 -0.46 -10.82 -4.41
C GLY A 138 -0.42 -9.38 -4.91
N TRP A 139 -1.13 -8.44 -4.26
CA TRP A 139 -1.19 -7.06 -4.69
C TRP A 139 -0.13 -6.20 -4.00
N SER A 140 0.49 -5.34 -4.79
CA SER A 140 1.45 -4.32 -4.32
C SER A 140 1.22 -2.99 -5.05
N LEU A 141 1.67 -1.90 -4.42
CA LEU A 141 1.71 -0.59 -5.03
C LEU A 141 3.11 -0.31 -5.56
N SER A 142 3.25 -0.17 -6.87
CA SER A 142 4.50 0.27 -7.50
C SER A 142 4.49 1.79 -7.59
N ALA A 143 4.81 2.45 -6.48
CA ALA A 143 4.80 3.91 -6.38
C ALA A 143 6.13 4.48 -5.90
N SER A 144 6.97 3.67 -5.26
CA SER A 144 8.23 4.09 -4.68
C SER A 144 9.29 3.02 -4.86
N SER A 145 10.53 3.44 -4.75
CA SER A 145 11.74 2.64 -4.84
C SER A 145 12.39 2.54 -3.46
N ALA A 146 13.20 1.52 -3.23
CA ALA A 146 13.88 1.32 -1.96
C ALA A 146 15.28 0.71 -2.12
N ILE A 147 16.17 1.08 -1.22
CA ILE A 147 17.43 0.37 -1.00
C ILE A 147 17.29 -0.41 0.30
N THR A 148 17.53 -1.72 0.24
CA THR A 148 17.42 -2.61 1.39
C THR A 148 18.72 -3.36 1.62
N ARG A 149 18.96 -3.79 2.88
CA ARG A 149 20.04 -4.71 3.18
C ARG A 149 19.73 -6.10 2.64
N THR A 150 20.76 -6.83 2.31
CA THR A 150 20.68 -8.25 1.94
C THR A 150 21.88 -9.01 2.51
N GLY A 151 21.69 -10.27 2.79
CA GLY A 151 22.79 -11.17 3.16
C GLY A 151 23.68 -11.49 1.98
N SER A 152 24.71 -12.31 2.23
CA SER A 152 25.57 -12.86 1.19
C SER A 152 24.86 -14.02 0.48
N THR A 153 25.14 -14.16 -0.82
CA THR A 153 24.62 -15.25 -1.64
C THR A 153 25.76 -16.03 -2.25
N LEU A 154 25.56 -17.34 -2.46
CA LEU A 154 26.58 -18.20 -3.06
C LEU A 154 27.03 -17.68 -4.43
N HIS A 155 26.10 -17.11 -5.20
CA HIS A 155 26.37 -16.60 -6.56
C HIS A 155 27.29 -15.37 -6.56
N HIS A 156 27.06 -14.41 -5.66
CA HIS A 156 27.79 -13.14 -5.66
C HIS A 156 28.99 -13.14 -4.72
N ASP A 157 28.90 -13.88 -3.60
CA ASP A 157 29.85 -13.76 -2.49
C ASP A 157 30.63 -15.06 -2.22
N GLY A 158 30.23 -16.18 -2.86
CA GLY A 158 30.81 -17.50 -2.64
C GLY A 158 30.43 -18.15 -1.32
N GLU A 159 29.64 -17.47 -0.51
CA GLU A 159 29.09 -17.94 0.77
C GLU A 159 27.67 -17.44 0.97
N ILE A 160 26.94 -18.09 1.88
CA ILE A 160 25.60 -17.67 2.27
C ILE A 160 25.69 -17.12 3.69
N SER A 161 25.20 -15.89 3.92
CA SER A 161 25.05 -15.32 5.25
C SER A 161 23.73 -14.58 5.39
N GLU A 162 23.24 -14.52 6.62
CA GLU A 162 22.10 -13.70 6.97
C GLU A 162 22.46 -12.21 7.01
N ILE A 163 21.46 -11.34 7.08
CA ILE A 163 21.63 -9.92 7.30
C ILE A 163 22.09 -9.70 8.75
N LYS A 164 23.24 -9.06 8.92
CA LYS A 164 23.86 -8.80 10.23
C LYS A 164 23.47 -7.44 10.82
N LEU A 165 22.84 -6.59 10.03
CA LEU A 165 22.46 -5.20 10.33
C LEU A 165 23.67 -4.32 10.68
N ASP A 166 24.84 -4.62 10.10
CA ASP A 166 26.08 -3.88 10.29
C ASP A 166 26.66 -3.37 8.95
N ASN A 167 27.86 -2.81 9.00
CA ASN A 167 28.50 -2.22 7.82
C ASN A 167 29.06 -3.25 6.82
N THR A 168 29.00 -4.54 7.15
CA THR A 168 29.43 -5.65 6.27
C THR A 168 28.33 -6.21 5.40
N ASP A 169 27.07 -5.83 5.68
CA ASP A 169 25.93 -6.23 4.87
C ASP A 169 25.99 -5.64 3.46
N ASN A 170 25.43 -6.38 2.55
CA ASN A 170 25.24 -5.96 1.18
C ASN A 170 23.94 -5.19 1.01
N TYR A 171 23.78 -4.52 -0.14
CA TYR A 171 22.61 -3.72 -0.45
C TYR A 171 22.00 -4.13 -1.78
N ILE A 172 20.70 -3.96 -1.92
CA ILE A 172 19.95 -4.09 -3.17
C ILE A 172 19.12 -2.83 -3.41
N LEU A 173 19.09 -2.36 -4.63
CA LEU A 173 18.22 -1.28 -5.10
C LEU A 173 17.18 -1.89 -6.03
N ASP A 174 15.91 -1.87 -5.64
CA ASP A 174 14.80 -2.40 -6.43
C ASP A 174 15.05 -3.81 -6.99
N GLY A 175 15.63 -4.69 -6.15
CA GLY A 175 15.95 -6.06 -6.51
C GLY A 175 17.30 -6.27 -7.21
N GLN A 176 18.04 -5.20 -7.56
CA GLN A 176 19.38 -5.30 -8.13
C GLN A 176 20.47 -5.19 -7.06
N ARG A 177 21.40 -6.12 -7.05
CA ARG A 177 22.56 -6.10 -6.16
C ARG A 177 23.40 -4.84 -6.39
N LEU A 178 23.83 -4.21 -5.28
CA LEU A 178 24.79 -3.11 -5.30
C LEU A 178 26.19 -3.66 -4.98
N PHE A 179 27.14 -3.37 -5.84
CA PHE A 179 28.55 -3.70 -5.65
C PHE A 179 29.33 -2.49 -5.23
N LEU A 180 30.14 -2.62 -4.18
CA LEU A 180 30.99 -1.56 -3.69
C LEU A 180 32.07 -1.23 -4.76
N LEU A 181 32.05 0.02 -5.24
CA LEU A 181 33.02 0.52 -6.22
C LEU A 181 34.20 1.20 -5.51
N SER A 182 33.93 1.99 -4.48
CA SER A 182 34.96 2.66 -3.68
C SER A 182 34.50 2.87 -2.23
N GLY A 183 35.47 2.90 -1.32
CA GLY A 183 35.26 3.04 0.13
C GLY A 183 35.59 1.74 0.87
N THR A 184 35.50 1.78 2.19
CA THR A 184 35.64 0.61 3.08
C THR A 184 34.39 0.44 3.93
N PRO A 185 34.18 -0.71 4.57
CA PRO A 185 33.03 -0.92 5.45
C PRO A 185 32.89 0.18 6.53
N GLU A 186 33.99 0.69 7.04
CA GLU A 186 34.03 1.70 8.11
C GLU A 186 33.81 3.12 7.59
N ASN A 187 34.02 3.37 6.29
CA ASN A 187 33.82 4.69 5.71
C ASN A 187 32.33 4.95 5.46
N PRO A 188 31.77 6.02 6.04
CA PRO A 188 30.37 6.35 5.79
C PRO A 188 30.10 6.84 4.36
N ASN A 189 31.13 7.29 3.63
CA ASN A 189 31.02 7.73 2.24
C ASN A 189 31.50 6.61 1.32
N LYS A 190 30.56 5.85 0.79
CA LYS A 190 30.80 4.73 -0.14
C LYS A 190 30.21 5.04 -1.50
N GLU A 191 30.75 4.44 -2.53
CA GLU A 191 30.20 4.50 -3.88
C GLU A 191 29.90 3.08 -4.37
N PHE A 192 28.76 2.92 -5.00
CA PHE A 192 28.26 1.63 -5.47
C PHE A 192 27.90 1.70 -6.94
N LYS A 193 27.79 0.53 -7.56
CA LYS A 193 27.21 0.31 -8.88
C LYS A 193 26.19 -0.83 -8.81
N THR A 194 25.22 -0.83 -9.70
CA THR A 194 24.27 -1.92 -9.88
C THR A 194 24.92 -3.10 -10.61
N GLU A 195 24.41 -4.31 -10.37
CA GLU A 195 24.86 -5.53 -11.07
C GLU A 195 24.69 -5.39 -12.59
N ILE A 196 23.53 -4.96 -13.03
CA ILE A 196 23.29 -4.59 -14.42
C ILE A 196 23.55 -3.09 -14.54
N GLU A 197 24.56 -2.73 -15.35
CA GLU A 197 24.98 -1.34 -15.50
C GLU A 197 23.84 -0.46 -16.05
N ASN A 198 23.47 0.56 -15.30
CA ASN A 198 22.45 1.53 -15.67
C ASN A 198 22.95 2.98 -15.70
N TYR A 199 24.28 3.16 -15.58
CA TYR A 199 24.98 4.45 -15.58
C TYR A 199 24.56 5.39 -14.45
N SER A 200 24.03 4.86 -13.36
CA SER A 200 23.70 5.63 -12.16
C SER A 200 24.93 5.75 -11.25
N GLN A 201 25.12 6.92 -10.65
CA GLN A 201 26.05 7.11 -9.53
C GLN A 201 25.31 6.88 -8.23
N ILE A 202 25.73 5.92 -7.45
CA ILE A 202 25.11 5.57 -6.16
C ILE A 202 26.13 5.83 -5.05
N LYS A 203 25.81 6.76 -4.14
CA LYS A 203 26.69 7.14 -3.04
C LYS A 203 25.97 7.18 -1.72
N THR A 204 26.65 6.75 -0.67
CA THR A 204 26.18 7.04 0.69
C THR A 204 26.63 8.44 1.11
N LYS A 205 25.79 9.11 1.89
CA LYS A 205 26.00 10.41 2.50
C LYS A 205 25.61 10.34 3.98
N VAL A 206 26.09 11.28 4.78
CA VAL A 206 25.73 11.40 6.20
C VAL A 206 25.25 12.81 6.49
N ASN A 207 23.97 12.94 6.91
CA ASN A 207 23.40 14.21 7.37
C ASN A 207 22.04 14.00 8.08
N PRO A 208 21.94 13.98 9.40
CA PRO A 208 22.94 13.56 10.39
C PRO A 208 23.19 12.04 10.36
N GLN A 209 22.30 11.26 9.72
CA GLN A 209 22.39 9.82 9.57
C GLN A 209 22.69 9.45 8.11
N MET A 210 23.17 8.24 7.92
CA MET A 210 23.47 7.71 6.60
C MET A 210 22.19 7.59 5.75
N TYR A 211 22.28 8.09 4.53
CA TYR A 211 21.28 7.95 3.49
C TYR A 211 21.97 7.69 2.14
N PHE A 212 21.22 7.27 1.13
CA PHE A 212 21.75 7.09 -0.21
C PHE A 212 21.31 8.21 -1.15
N GLU A 213 22.25 8.69 -1.96
CA GLU A 213 22.03 9.57 -3.08
C GLU A 213 22.32 8.82 -4.37
N VAL A 214 21.36 8.79 -5.28
CA VAL A 214 21.47 8.15 -6.59
C VAL A 214 21.26 9.22 -7.66
N ILE A 215 22.21 9.35 -8.58
CA ILE A 215 22.07 10.22 -9.74
C ILE A 215 21.93 9.31 -10.97
N THR A 216 20.76 9.34 -11.60
CA THR A 216 20.49 8.54 -12.79
C THR A 216 21.23 9.08 -14.01
N LYS A 217 21.32 8.29 -15.08
CA LYS A 217 21.94 8.73 -16.36
C LYS A 217 21.25 9.97 -16.95
N GLU A 218 19.96 10.15 -16.67
CA GLU A 218 19.19 11.34 -17.06
C GLU A 218 19.49 12.57 -16.19
N GLY A 219 20.26 12.38 -15.10
CA GLY A 219 20.63 13.43 -14.15
C GLY A 219 19.55 13.72 -13.10
N THR A 220 18.57 12.85 -12.93
CA THR A 220 17.64 12.91 -11.83
C THR A 220 18.34 12.49 -10.55
N LYS A 221 18.25 13.29 -9.50
CA LYS A 221 18.78 13.00 -8.17
C LYS A 221 17.70 12.36 -7.31
N LEU A 222 17.97 11.16 -6.81
CA LEU A 222 17.12 10.39 -5.93
C LEU A 222 17.75 10.32 -4.55
N GLU A 223 16.98 10.62 -3.50
CA GLU A 223 17.42 10.58 -2.11
C GLU A 223 16.64 9.52 -1.34
N TYR A 224 17.35 8.50 -0.85
CA TYR A 224 16.77 7.39 -0.11
C TYR A 224 17.12 7.48 1.37
N GLY A 225 16.11 7.50 2.24
CA GLY A 225 16.32 7.55 3.68
C GLY A 225 16.89 8.88 4.20
N SER A 226 16.72 9.98 3.46
CA SER A 226 17.25 11.29 3.88
C SER A 226 16.50 11.89 5.07
N THR A 227 15.30 11.40 5.37
CA THR A 227 14.49 11.80 6.52
C THR A 227 14.10 10.59 7.36
N ASP A 228 13.66 10.80 8.59
CA ASP A 228 13.34 9.71 9.51
C ASP A 228 12.15 8.85 9.02
N ASP A 229 11.10 9.47 8.48
CA ASP A 229 9.93 8.78 7.95
C ASP A 229 10.25 7.87 6.76
N SER A 230 11.32 8.14 6.01
CA SER A 230 11.77 7.35 4.87
C SER A 230 12.78 6.24 5.22
N ARG A 231 12.89 5.91 6.50
CA ARG A 231 13.80 4.89 7.02
C ARG A 231 13.03 3.81 7.73
N MET A 232 13.30 2.56 7.40
CA MET A 232 12.76 1.40 8.08
C MET A 232 13.82 0.77 8.96
N ASP A 233 13.53 0.61 10.25
CA ASP A 233 14.41 -0.04 11.20
C ASP A 233 14.02 -1.49 11.40
N ALA A 234 15.00 -2.33 11.76
CA ALA A 234 14.72 -3.70 12.16
C ALA A 234 14.05 -3.70 13.53
N ILE A 235 13.09 -4.60 13.72
CA ILE A 235 12.37 -4.75 14.99
C ILE A 235 13.37 -5.04 16.12
N ASP A 236 13.20 -4.37 17.25
CA ASP A 236 13.99 -4.53 18.49
C ASP A 236 15.49 -4.23 18.41
N GLN A 237 16.01 -3.69 17.32
CA GLN A 237 17.45 -3.52 17.15
C GLN A 237 17.93 -2.08 16.93
N ASN A 238 17.02 -1.12 16.74
CA ASN A 238 17.35 0.26 16.41
C ASN A 238 18.44 0.37 15.30
N ARG A 239 18.39 -0.56 14.35
CA ARG A 239 19.33 -0.67 13.23
C ARG A 239 18.58 -0.60 11.91
N ARG A 240 19.14 0.13 10.97
CA ARG A 240 18.54 0.39 9.67
C ARG A 240 18.46 -0.86 8.81
N LEU A 241 17.25 -1.22 8.36
CA LEU A 241 16.99 -2.31 7.43
C LEU A 241 16.84 -1.81 6.00
N ALA A 242 16.11 -0.69 5.81
CA ALA A 242 15.82 -0.14 4.49
C ALA A 242 15.82 1.39 4.46
N TRP A 243 16.10 1.93 3.29
CA TRP A 243 16.04 3.35 2.94
C TRP A 243 15.06 3.51 1.79
N LEU A 244 13.94 4.16 2.05
CA LEU A 244 12.88 4.38 1.07
C LEU A 244 13.15 5.66 0.29
N LEU A 245 12.70 5.74 -0.95
CA LEU A 245 12.82 6.93 -1.77
C LEU A 245 12.03 8.08 -1.13
N LYS A 246 12.75 9.11 -0.68
CA LYS A 246 12.15 10.31 -0.09
C LYS A 246 11.90 11.39 -1.11
N ARG A 247 12.85 11.59 -2.02
CA ARG A 247 12.79 12.69 -2.97
C ARG A 247 13.43 12.31 -4.30
N ALA A 248 12.77 12.66 -5.40
CA ALA A 248 13.30 12.62 -6.75
C ALA A 248 13.32 14.04 -7.30
N THR A 249 14.50 14.56 -7.70
CA THR A 249 14.66 15.93 -8.20
C THR A 249 15.24 15.88 -9.61
N ASP A 250 14.61 16.55 -10.56
CA ASP A 250 15.10 16.68 -11.94
C ASP A 250 16.27 17.69 -12.03
N ARG A 251 16.85 17.85 -13.21
CA ARG A 251 17.95 18.82 -13.45
C ARG A 251 17.52 20.27 -13.31
N ASN A 252 16.23 20.56 -13.38
CA ASN A 252 15.67 21.92 -13.32
C ASN A 252 15.24 22.28 -11.88
N GLY A 253 15.33 21.32 -10.94
CA GLY A 253 14.94 21.53 -9.56
C GLY A 253 13.49 21.18 -9.23
N ASN A 254 12.69 20.72 -10.22
CA ASN A 254 11.38 20.17 -9.94
C ASN A 254 11.53 18.85 -9.22
N TYR A 255 10.62 18.54 -8.32
CA TYR A 255 10.79 17.34 -7.49
C TYR A 255 9.47 16.63 -7.19
N ILE A 256 9.59 15.34 -6.91
CA ILE A 256 8.56 14.51 -6.32
C ILE A 256 8.99 14.19 -4.89
N LEU A 257 8.10 14.40 -3.92
CA LEU A 257 8.33 14.10 -2.52
C LEU A 257 7.43 12.95 -2.09
N TYR A 258 8.03 11.95 -1.45
CA TYR A 258 7.34 10.78 -0.89
C TYR A 258 7.31 10.90 0.62
N ASN A 259 6.12 10.89 1.21
CA ASN A 259 5.94 10.95 2.66
C ASN A 259 5.43 9.60 3.16
N TYR A 260 5.91 9.18 4.31
CA TYR A 260 5.61 7.88 4.88
C TYR A 260 5.08 8.00 6.31
N ASP A 261 4.19 7.08 6.68
CA ASP A 261 3.78 6.85 8.06
C ASP A 261 4.61 5.71 8.64
N LYS A 262 5.22 5.96 9.80
CA LYS A 262 5.89 4.92 10.58
C LYS A 262 4.96 4.44 11.68
N PHE A 263 4.73 3.16 11.75
CA PHE A 263 4.01 2.55 12.85
C PHE A 263 5.00 2.19 13.96
N PRO A 264 4.64 2.42 15.25
CA PRO A 264 5.54 2.14 16.36
C PRO A 264 6.10 0.72 16.30
N GLU A 265 7.38 0.57 16.61
CA GLU A 265 8.09 -0.72 16.63
C GLU A 265 7.40 -1.76 17.53
N GLU A 266 6.78 -1.32 18.62
CA GLU A 266 5.99 -2.12 19.55
C GLU A 266 4.80 -2.83 18.90
N LEU A 267 4.37 -2.35 17.71
CA LEU A 267 3.25 -2.92 16.97
C LEU A 267 3.70 -3.73 15.75
N THR A 268 4.43 -3.14 14.83
CA THR A 268 4.79 -3.81 13.57
C THR A 268 6.13 -3.36 12.97
N GLY A 269 6.70 -2.21 13.38
CA GLY A 269 7.86 -1.58 12.71
C GLY A 269 7.62 -1.24 11.24
N GLU A 270 6.36 -1.23 10.80
CA GLU A 270 5.97 -1.06 9.41
C GLU A 270 6.07 0.41 8.98
N VAL A 271 6.51 0.64 7.75
CA VAL A 271 6.52 1.96 7.10
C VAL A 271 5.65 1.90 5.86
N ARG A 272 4.65 2.78 5.77
CA ARG A 272 3.70 2.84 4.64
C ARG A 272 3.78 4.17 3.92
N LEU A 273 3.67 4.14 2.60
CA LEU A 273 3.54 5.36 1.82
C LEU A 273 2.23 6.07 2.19
N HIS A 274 2.34 7.31 2.66
CA HIS A 274 1.22 8.15 3.07
C HIS A 274 0.74 9.05 1.92
N SER A 275 1.67 9.80 1.30
CA SER A 275 1.33 10.73 0.23
C SER A 275 2.51 10.99 -0.70
N ILE A 276 2.19 11.38 -1.92
CA ILE A 276 3.16 11.82 -2.92
C ILE A 276 2.78 13.25 -3.31
N GLN A 277 3.77 14.15 -3.30
CA GLN A 277 3.61 15.55 -3.70
C GLN A 277 4.57 15.86 -4.85
N TYR A 278 4.11 16.63 -5.85
CA TYR A 278 4.92 17.02 -7.00
C TYR A 278 4.40 18.29 -7.67
#